data_996343710d6c539eb8989c151026dc94
#
_entry.id   996343710d6c539eb8989c151026dc94
#
_cell.length_a   1.000
_cell.length_b   1.000
_cell.length_c   1.000
_cell.angle_alpha   90.00
_cell.angle_beta   90.00
_cell.angle_gamma   90.00
#
_symmetry.space_group_name_H-M   'P 1'
#
loop_
_entity.id
_entity.type
_entity.pdbx_description
1 polymer ?
#
loop_
_entity_poly.entity_id
_entity_poly.type
_entity_poly.pdbx_seq_one_letter_code
_entity_poly.pdbx_strand_id
1 'polypeptide(L)'
;MAGTKPQRQSHSNDERSNIELLSSTTNGLDAVDRKIVSLLQHDGRRAYGAMAEEIGLSEAAVRRRVQRMRDAGIMQIVAITDPLQLGYGREALIGIRVHGDVRLVADKIAAIDEANYVVMTAGSFDIIAEVIAEDDNNLVHLLNDSIRSIPGVTEVETFVYLKLAKQTYAWGTK
;
A
#
# COMPACT_ATOMS: atom_id res chain seq x y z
N MET A 1 59.92 35.96 -15.78
CA MET A 1 58.49 36.21 -15.51
C MET A 1 57.76 34.88 -15.40
N ALA A 2 57.35 34.52 -14.22
CA ALA A 2 56.74 33.24 -13.86
C ALA A 2 55.23 33.29 -14.13
N GLY A 3 54.72 32.34 -14.94
CA GLY A 3 53.30 32.16 -15.18
C GLY A 3 52.75 31.04 -14.31
N THR A 4 51.92 31.39 -13.35
CA THR A 4 51.27 30.51 -12.37
C THR A 4 50.12 29.75 -13.05
N LYS A 5 50.15 28.38 -13.02
CA LYS A 5 49.02 27.52 -13.39
C LYS A 5 47.98 27.53 -12.27
N PRO A 6 46.69 27.59 -12.60
CA PRO A 6 45.63 27.36 -11.59
C PRO A 6 45.43 25.86 -11.37
N GLN A 7 45.37 25.48 -10.08
CA GLN A 7 44.99 24.15 -9.62
C GLN A 7 43.50 23.89 -9.91
N ARG A 8 43.22 22.84 -10.67
CA ARG A 8 41.91 22.16 -10.73
C ARG A 8 42.09 20.79 -10.10
N GLN A 9 41.59 20.63 -8.88
CA GLN A 9 41.28 19.30 -8.31
C GLN A 9 40.59 19.53 -6.95
N SER A 10 39.26 19.35 -6.86
CA SER A 10 38.57 18.82 -5.66
C SER A 10 37.04 18.70 -5.77
N HIS A 11 36.46 18.80 -7.00
CA HIS A 11 34.98 18.70 -7.11
C HIS A 11 34.46 17.34 -7.62
N SER A 12 35.33 16.37 -7.96
CA SER A 12 34.90 15.10 -8.56
C SER A 12 34.65 13.95 -7.58
N ASN A 13 35.10 14.04 -6.33
CA ASN A 13 34.92 12.97 -5.35
C ASN A 13 33.59 13.08 -4.56
N ASP A 14 33.10 14.29 -4.33
CA ASP A 14 31.84 14.51 -3.61
C ASP A 14 30.59 14.12 -4.44
N GLU A 15 30.65 14.36 -5.75
CA GLU A 15 29.55 14.00 -6.65
C GLU A 15 29.42 12.48 -6.86
N ARG A 16 30.56 11.76 -6.90
CA ARG A 16 30.54 10.29 -7.03
C ARG A 16 30.04 9.62 -5.76
N SER A 17 30.38 10.12 -4.58
CA SER A 17 29.88 9.61 -3.30
C SER A 17 28.38 9.84 -3.13
N ASN A 18 27.84 10.96 -3.63
CA ASN A 18 26.41 11.22 -3.65
C ASN A 18 25.63 10.34 -4.65
N ILE A 19 26.22 10.01 -5.80
CA ILE A 19 25.61 9.14 -6.80
C ILE A 19 25.60 7.68 -6.34
N GLU A 20 26.64 7.21 -5.67
CA GLU A 20 26.68 5.85 -5.08
C GLU A 20 25.72 5.69 -3.90
N LEU A 21 25.52 6.73 -3.07
CA LEU A 21 24.50 6.75 -2.03
C LEU A 21 23.05 6.76 -2.58
N LEU A 22 22.85 7.31 -3.78
CA LEU A 22 21.55 7.31 -4.47
C LEU A 22 21.25 5.99 -5.20
N SER A 23 22.28 5.21 -5.57
CA SER A 23 22.12 3.95 -6.33
C SER A 23 21.79 2.72 -5.47
N SER A 24 21.88 2.83 -4.14
CA SER A 24 21.54 1.73 -3.20
C SER A 24 20.11 1.77 -2.66
N THR A 25 19.29 2.73 -3.07
CA THR A 25 17.91 2.88 -2.62
C THR A 25 16.92 2.26 -3.59
N THR A 26 16.71 0.98 -3.49
CA THR A 26 15.51 0.33 -4.04
C THR A 26 14.29 1.01 -3.37
N ASN A 27 13.54 1.82 -4.12
CA ASN A 27 12.36 2.59 -3.68
C ASN A 27 12.58 3.78 -2.72
N GLY A 28 13.75 4.40 -2.68
CA GLY A 28 13.97 5.62 -1.86
C GLY A 28 13.99 5.39 -0.33
N LEU A 29 14.03 4.13 0.15
CA LEU A 29 14.14 3.75 1.55
C LEU A 29 15.57 3.37 1.90
N ASP A 30 16.15 3.99 2.94
CA ASP A 30 17.42 3.55 3.52
C ASP A 30 17.21 2.41 4.56
N ALA A 31 18.29 1.88 5.10
CA ALA A 31 18.24 0.79 6.09
C ALA A 31 17.51 1.22 7.38
N VAL A 32 17.61 2.48 7.76
CA VAL A 32 16.90 3.04 8.92
C VAL A 32 15.40 3.12 8.67
N ASP A 33 15.00 3.55 7.49
CA ASP A 33 13.58 3.59 7.09
C ASP A 33 12.97 2.19 7.11
N ARG A 34 13.68 1.20 6.55
CA ARG A 34 13.25 -0.21 6.59
C ARG A 34 13.09 -0.72 8.01
N LYS A 35 14.03 -0.40 8.91
CA LYS A 35 13.94 -0.78 10.32
C LYS A 35 12.71 -0.14 10.99
N ILE A 36 12.44 1.15 10.74
CA ILE A 36 11.24 1.84 11.25
C ILE A 36 9.97 1.15 10.74
N VAL A 37 9.87 0.87 9.44
CA VAL A 37 8.72 0.17 8.85
C VAL A 37 8.54 -1.20 9.50
N SER A 38 9.60 -2.00 9.65
CA SER A 38 9.54 -3.32 10.31
C SER A 38 9.00 -3.22 11.74
N LEU A 39 9.44 -2.24 12.53
CA LEU A 39 8.96 -2.03 13.89
C LEU A 39 7.47 -1.66 13.91
N LEU A 40 7.02 -0.79 13.01
CA LEU A 40 5.63 -0.37 12.90
C LEU A 40 4.72 -1.46 12.32
N GLN A 41 5.25 -2.37 11.48
CA GLN A 41 4.50 -3.55 11.03
C GLN A 41 4.20 -4.54 12.15
N HIS A 42 5.04 -4.58 13.20
CA HIS A 42 4.80 -5.41 14.40
C HIS A 42 3.89 -4.71 15.40
N ASP A 43 4.09 -3.41 15.60
CA ASP A 43 3.27 -2.58 16.48
C ASP A 43 3.11 -1.17 15.89
N GLY A 44 1.99 -0.93 15.22
CA GLY A 44 1.66 0.37 14.61
C GLY A 44 1.48 1.51 15.63
N ARG A 45 1.40 1.20 16.94
CA ARG A 45 1.29 2.18 18.02
C ARG A 45 2.61 2.40 18.76
N ARG A 46 3.71 1.78 18.32
CA ARG A 46 5.01 1.88 18.97
C ARG A 46 5.46 3.34 19.09
N ALA A 47 5.86 3.75 20.31
CA ALA A 47 6.29 5.12 20.57
C ALA A 47 7.56 5.47 19.78
N TYR A 48 7.60 6.65 19.19
CA TYR A 48 8.75 7.12 18.40
C TYR A 48 10.02 7.22 19.24
N GLY A 49 9.91 7.59 20.54
CA GLY A 49 11.04 7.59 21.47
C GLY A 49 11.66 6.20 21.64
N ALA A 50 10.83 5.15 21.84
CA ALA A 50 11.32 3.78 21.98
C ALA A 50 11.98 3.26 20.68
N MET A 51 11.45 3.64 19.51
CA MET A 51 12.11 3.33 18.23
C MET A 51 13.44 4.08 18.08
N ALA A 52 13.48 5.33 18.51
CA ALA A 52 14.68 6.17 18.45
C ALA A 52 15.84 5.57 19.27
N GLU A 53 15.56 5.09 20.47
CA GLU A 53 16.53 4.38 21.33
C GLU A 53 17.06 3.12 20.66
N GLU A 54 16.18 2.28 20.11
CA GLU A 54 16.57 1.03 19.44
C GLU A 54 17.41 1.25 18.17
N ILE A 55 17.16 2.36 17.45
CA ILE A 55 17.80 2.65 16.16
C ILE A 55 19.07 3.53 16.34
N GLY A 56 19.21 4.18 17.50
CA GLY A 56 20.32 5.13 17.76
C GLY A 56 20.08 6.51 17.13
N LEU A 57 18.83 6.98 17.10
CA LEU A 57 18.42 8.28 16.54
C LEU A 57 17.72 9.15 17.60
N SER A 58 17.48 10.42 17.27
CA SER A 58 16.55 11.24 18.05
C SER A 58 15.09 10.93 17.67
N GLU A 59 14.16 11.10 18.62
CA GLU A 59 12.72 10.97 18.36
C GLU A 59 12.25 11.87 17.21
N ALA A 60 12.77 13.11 17.16
CA ALA A 60 12.45 14.04 16.08
C ALA A 60 12.90 13.54 14.70
N ALA A 61 14.04 12.82 14.63
CA ALA A 61 14.50 12.21 13.38
C ALA A 61 13.60 11.05 12.95
N VAL A 62 13.19 10.18 13.87
CA VAL A 62 12.22 9.10 13.59
C VAL A 62 10.89 9.68 13.13
N ARG A 63 10.35 10.69 13.83
CA ARG A 63 9.09 11.36 13.47
C ARG A 63 9.13 11.93 12.03
N ARG A 64 10.21 12.63 11.66
CA ARG A 64 10.37 13.16 10.29
C ARG A 64 10.40 12.06 9.23
N ARG A 65 11.09 10.93 9.51
CA ARG A 65 11.16 9.79 8.57
C ARG A 65 9.80 9.12 8.39
N VAL A 66 9.08 8.87 9.48
CA VAL A 66 7.71 8.32 9.43
C VAL A 66 6.79 9.24 8.63
N GLN A 67 6.82 10.56 8.90
CA GLN A 67 5.99 11.51 8.18
C GLN A 67 6.33 11.53 6.68
N ARG A 68 7.61 11.58 6.32
CA ARG A 68 8.05 11.52 4.91
C ARG A 68 7.54 10.25 4.21
N MET A 69 7.65 9.09 4.84
CA MET A 69 7.18 7.82 4.26
C MET A 69 5.66 7.79 4.10
N ARG A 70 4.91 8.39 5.02
CA ARG A 70 3.45 8.53 4.92
C ARG A 70 3.07 9.49 3.79
N ASP A 71 3.70 10.65 3.69
CA ASP A 71 3.42 11.65 2.66
C ASP A 71 3.78 11.14 1.25
N ALA A 72 4.79 10.26 1.16
CA ALA A 72 5.16 9.58 -0.07
C ALA A 72 4.29 8.36 -0.42
N GLY A 73 3.27 8.04 0.40
CA GLY A 73 2.40 6.88 0.17
C GLY A 73 3.07 5.51 0.37
N ILE A 74 4.28 5.48 0.96
CA ILE A 74 5.04 4.23 1.19
C ILE A 74 4.41 3.39 2.29
N MET A 75 3.81 4.04 3.29
CA MET A 75 3.15 3.38 4.41
C MET A 75 1.96 4.18 4.92
N GLN A 76 1.02 3.48 5.55
CA GLN A 76 -0.08 4.03 6.32
C GLN A 76 -0.09 3.40 7.72
N ILE A 77 -0.58 4.13 8.71
CA ILE A 77 -0.85 3.61 10.06
C ILE A 77 -2.36 3.65 10.24
N VAL A 78 -2.96 2.49 10.28
CA VAL A 78 -4.42 2.32 10.34
C VAL A 78 -4.79 1.31 11.42
N ALA A 79 -6.02 1.38 11.92
CA ALA A 79 -6.62 0.31 12.69
C ALA A 79 -7.19 -0.73 11.71
N ILE A 80 -6.78 -1.98 11.88
CA ILE A 80 -7.36 -3.09 11.12
C ILE A 80 -8.44 -3.72 12.00
N THR A 81 -9.62 -3.86 11.44
CA THR A 81 -10.78 -4.44 12.13
C THR A 81 -11.28 -5.66 11.35
N ASP A 82 -12.00 -6.55 12.04
CA ASP A 82 -12.76 -7.62 11.43
C ASP A 82 -14.17 -7.09 11.12
N PRO A 83 -14.58 -7.00 9.85
CA PRO A 83 -15.89 -6.49 9.47
C PRO A 83 -17.05 -7.23 10.14
N LEU A 84 -16.92 -8.56 10.31
CA LEU A 84 -17.94 -9.38 10.95
C LEU A 84 -18.14 -9.00 12.42
N GLN A 85 -17.06 -8.58 13.11
CA GLN A 85 -17.15 -8.10 14.49
C GLN A 85 -17.73 -6.68 14.60
N LEU A 86 -17.74 -5.93 13.51
CA LEU A 86 -18.36 -4.60 13.42
C LEU A 86 -19.83 -4.65 13.02
N GLY A 87 -20.38 -5.85 12.77
CA GLY A 87 -21.79 -6.05 12.47
C GLY A 87 -22.13 -6.25 10.99
N TYR A 88 -21.12 -6.27 10.10
CA TYR A 88 -21.33 -6.72 8.72
C TYR A 88 -21.56 -8.23 8.72
N GLY A 89 -22.56 -8.68 7.97
CA GLY A 89 -22.91 -10.10 7.90
C GLY A 89 -22.16 -10.88 6.83
N ARG A 90 -21.60 -10.18 5.85
CA ARG A 90 -20.93 -10.79 4.68
C ARG A 90 -19.68 -10.06 4.30
N GLU A 91 -18.68 -10.84 3.94
CA GLU A 91 -17.45 -10.44 3.27
C GLU A 91 -17.23 -11.37 2.08
N ALA A 92 -16.86 -10.84 0.94
CA ALA A 92 -16.68 -11.64 -0.27
C ALA A 92 -15.58 -11.09 -1.17
N LEU A 93 -14.89 -11.98 -1.87
CA LEU A 93 -14.06 -11.66 -3.01
C LEU A 93 -14.91 -11.78 -4.28
N ILE A 94 -14.82 -10.78 -5.14
CA ILE A 94 -15.53 -10.71 -6.41
C ILE A 94 -14.53 -10.74 -7.55
N GLY A 95 -14.60 -11.80 -8.38
CA GLY A 95 -13.88 -11.88 -9.65
C GLY A 95 -14.74 -11.30 -10.77
N ILE A 96 -14.20 -10.37 -11.56
CA ILE A 96 -14.94 -9.60 -12.55
C ILE A 96 -14.21 -9.70 -13.90
N ARG A 97 -14.95 -10.06 -14.97
CA ARG A 97 -14.47 -9.99 -16.34
C ARG A 97 -15.04 -8.77 -17.04
N VAL A 98 -14.20 -8.12 -17.83
CA VAL A 98 -14.52 -6.85 -18.47
C VAL A 98 -14.27 -6.93 -19.96
N HIS A 99 -15.18 -6.36 -20.74
CA HIS A 99 -14.97 -6.07 -22.15
C HIS A 99 -14.72 -4.56 -22.32
N GLY A 100 -13.62 -4.19 -22.98
CA GLY A 100 -13.25 -2.80 -23.19
C GLY A 100 -12.19 -2.29 -22.22
N ASP A 101 -12.33 -1.05 -21.73
CA ASP A 101 -11.33 -0.43 -20.86
C ASP A 101 -11.52 -0.85 -19.39
N VAL A 102 -10.64 -1.75 -18.94
CA VAL A 102 -10.63 -2.29 -17.58
C VAL A 102 -10.44 -1.18 -16.51
N ARG A 103 -9.68 -0.14 -16.82
CA ARG A 103 -9.43 0.97 -15.87
C ARG A 103 -10.69 1.74 -15.56
N LEU A 104 -11.49 2.06 -16.56
CA LEU A 104 -12.75 2.77 -16.36
C LEU A 104 -13.74 1.97 -15.51
N VAL A 105 -13.74 0.64 -15.65
CA VAL A 105 -14.58 -0.24 -14.81
C VAL A 105 -14.02 -0.31 -13.40
N ALA A 106 -12.69 -0.47 -13.23
CA ALA A 106 -12.04 -0.50 -11.94
C ALA A 106 -12.28 0.78 -11.13
N ASP A 107 -12.19 1.96 -11.78
CA ASP A 107 -12.45 3.25 -11.14
C ASP A 107 -13.92 3.35 -10.63
N LYS A 108 -14.87 2.81 -11.41
CA LYS A 108 -16.28 2.79 -10.99
C LYS A 108 -16.52 1.84 -9.81
N ILE A 109 -15.86 0.68 -9.79
CA ILE A 109 -15.95 -0.27 -8.67
C ILE A 109 -15.29 0.34 -7.43
N ALA A 110 -14.13 1.00 -7.58
CA ALA A 110 -13.42 1.65 -6.49
C ALA A 110 -14.19 2.84 -5.87
N ALA A 111 -15.20 3.36 -6.57
CA ALA A 111 -16.09 4.40 -6.06
C ALA A 111 -17.28 3.83 -5.25
N ILE A 112 -17.43 2.52 -5.15
CA ILE A 112 -18.45 1.85 -4.33
C ILE A 112 -17.95 1.79 -2.89
N ASP A 113 -18.69 2.30 -1.93
CA ASP A 113 -18.28 2.39 -0.53
C ASP A 113 -18.04 1.02 0.12
N GLU A 114 -18.80 0.00 -0.30
CA GLU A 114 -18.67 -1.38 0.17
C GLU A 114 -17.45 -2.11 -0.42
N ALA A 115 -16.81 -1.57 -1.45
CA ALA A 115 -15.61 -2.14 -2.07
C ALA A 115 -14.34 -1.62 -1.37
N ASN A 116 -13.77 -2.42 -0.47
CA ASN A 116 -12.62 -2.03 0.35
C ASN A 116 -11.27 -2.28 -0.33
N TYR A 117 -11.23 -3.17 -1.30
CA TYR A 117 -10.03 -3.48 -2.08
C TYR A 117 -10.42 -3.72 -3.53
N VAL A 118 -9.74 -3.06 -4.46
CA VAL A 118 -9.97 -3.22 -5.90
C VAL A 118 -8.62 -3.27 -6.60
N VAL A 119 -8.38 -4.32 -7.36
CA VAL A 119 -7.13 -4.51 -8.10
C VAL A 119 -7.38 -5.02 -9.51
N MET A 120 -6.71 -4.43 -10.49
CA MET A 120 -6.63 -4.99 -11.84
C MET A 120 -5.64 -6.15 -11.86
N THR A 121 -5.99 -7.25 -12.51
CA THR A 121 -5.21 -8.49 -12.54
C THR A 121 -4.89 -8.94 -13.96
N ALA A 122 -3.89 -9.78 -14.08
CA ALA A 122 -3.56 -10.50 -15.31
C ALA A 122 -3.84 -11.99 -15.09
N GLY A 123 -5.07 -12.42 -15.31
CA GLY A 123 -5.49 -13.80 -15.06
C GLY A 123 -6.89 -14.10 -15.60
N SER A 124 -7.59 -15.03 -14.95
CA SER A 124 -8.95 -15.41 -15.34
C SER A 124 -9.97 -14.29 -15.16
N PHE A 125 -9.71 -13.36 -14.24
CA PHE A 125 -10.50 -12.15 -14.04
C PHE A 125 -9.63 -10.95 -14.38
N ASP A 126 -10.24 -9.89 -14.89
CA ASP A 126 -9.59 -8.61 -15.19
C ASP A 126 -9.49 -7.73 -13.94
N ILE A 127 -10.47 -7.86 -13.04
CA ILE A 127 -10.54 -7.13 -11.76
C ILE A 127 -10.90 -8.12 -10.66
N ILE A 128 -10.26 -7.94 -9.49
CA ILE A 128 -10.66 -8.57 -8.23
C ILE A 128 -11.02 -7.45 -7.26
N ALA A 129 -12.19 -7.56 -6.63
CA ALA A 129 -12.64 -6.65 -5.60
C ALA A 129 -12.99 -7.42 -4.32
N GLU A 130 -12.63 -6.88 -3.15
CA GLU A 130 -13.08 -7.36 -1.85
C GLU A 130 -14.18 -6.42 -1.35
N VAL A 131 -15.31 -7.01 -0.98
CA VAL A 131 -16.50 -6.26 -0.60
C VAL A 131 -17.05 -6.73 0.75
N ILE A 132 -17.72 -5.81 1.44
CA ILE A 132 -18.49 -6.11 2.66
C ILE A 132 -19.98 -5.79 2.41
N ALA A 133 -20.86 -6.51 3.10
CA ALA A 133 -22.29 -6.25 3.08
C ALA A 133 -22.93 -6.55 4.44
N GLU A 134 -24.00 -5.84 4.77
CA GLU A 134 -24.70 -6.03 6.04
C GLU A 134 -25.36 -7.41 6.12
N ASP A 135 -25.91 -7.89 5.00
CA ASP A 135 -26.58 -9.19 4.88
C ASP A 135 -26.56 -9.74 3.44
N ASP A 136 -27.26 -10.86 3.21
CA ASP A 136 -27.36 -11.49 1.88
C ASP A 136 -28.13 -10.62 0.88
N ASN A 137 -29.14 -9.87 1.31
CA ASN A 137 -29.92 -8.99 0.42
C ASN A 137 -29.04 -7.83 -0.05
N ASN A 138 -28.30 -7.21 0.86
CA ASN A 138 -27.37 -6.14 0.52
C ASN A 138 -26.26 -6.64 -0.42
N LEU A 139 -25.75 -7.86 -0.22
CA LEU A 139 -24.80 -8.46 -1.15
C LEU A 139 -25.41 -8.67 -2.55
N VAL A 140 -26.65 -9.15 -2.63
CA VAL A 140 -27.38 -9.32 -3.90
C VAL A 140 -27.57 -7.96 -4.61
N HIS A 141 -27.97 -6.92 -3.89
CA HIS A 141 -28.08 -5.56 -4.45
C HIS A 141 -26.74 -5.03 -4.93
N LEU A 142 -25.69 -5.17 -4.13
CA LEU A 142 -24.34 -4.76 -4.51
C LEU A 142 -23.89 -5.44 -5.81
N LEU A 143 -24.08 -6.76 -5.91
CA LEU A 143 -23.70 -7.52 -7.10
C LEU A 143 -24.50 -7.13 -8.35
N ASN A 144 -25.82 -6.97 -8.24
CA ASN A 144 -26.69 -6.75 -9.39
C ASN A 144 -26.77 -5.28 -9.79
N ASP A 145 -27.00 -4.40 -8.80
CA ASP A 145 -27.37 -3.02 -9.08
C ASP A 145 -26.12 -2.11 -9.14
N SER A 146 -25.05 -2.47 -8.40
CA SER A 146 -23.82 -1.68 -8.39
C SER A 146 -22.76 -2.24 -9.33
N ILE A 147 -22.42 -3.54 -9.26
CA ILE A 147 -21.28 -4.11 -10.01
C ILE A 147 -21.71 -4.56 -11.42
N ARG A 148 -22.71 -5.44 -11.54
CA ARG A 148 -23.13 -5.98 -12.87
C ARG A 148 -23.74 -4.92 -13.79
N SER A 149 -24.30 -3.84 -13.23
CA SER A 149 -24.85 -2.74 -14.00
C SER A 149 -23.79 -1.84 -14.66
N ILE A 150 -22.51 -1.96 -14.26
CA ILE A 150 -21.43 -1.15 -14.83
C ILE A 150 -21.19 -1.56 -16.29
N PRO A 151 -21.31 -0.62 -17.25
CA PRO A 151 -21.04 -0.90 -18.66
C PRO A 151 -19.60 -1.44 -18.85
N GLY A 152 -19.52 -2.59 -19.52
CA GLY A 152 -18.24 -3.29 -19.73
C GLY A 152 -18.07 -4.52 -18.84
N VAL A 153 -18.79 -4.66 -17.74
CA VAL A 153 -18.81 -5.90 -16.94
C VAL A 153 -19.54 -6.99 -17.71
N THR A 154 -18.90 -8.15 -17.90
CA THR A 154 -19.44 -9.28 -18.67
C THR A 154 -19.73 -10.49 -17.80
N GLU A 155 -18.92 -10.72 -16.78
CA GLU A 155 -19.07 -11.86 -15.88
C GLU A 155 -18.65 -11.46 -14.46
N VAL A 156 -19.36 -11.98 -13.47
CA VAL A 156 -19.08 -11.76 -12.04
C VAL A 156 -19.15 -13.09 -11.33
N GLU A 157 -18.07 -13.50 -10.69
CA GLU A 157 -18.00 -14.66 -9.81
C GLU A 157 -17.78 -14.19 -8.36
N THR A 158 -18.51 -14.79 -7.42
CA THR A 158 -18.51 -14.34 -6.02
C THR A 158 -18.02 -15.47 -5.11
N PHE A 159 -17.00 -15.17 -4.29
CA PHE A 159 -16.43 -16.06 -3.29
C PHE A 159 -16.75 -15.52 -1.91
N VAL A 160 -17.85 -15.96 -1.32
CA VAL A 160 -18.25 -15.56 0.03
C VAL A 160 -17.29 -16.17 1.06
N TYR A 161 -16.76 -15.35 1.97
CA TYR A 161 -15.86 -15.83 3.01
C TYR A 161 -16.64 -16.59 4.06
N LEU A 162 -16.26 -17.84 4.29
CA LEU A 162 -16.85 -18.69 5.31
C LEU A 162 -16.10 -18.58 6.64
N LYS A 163 -14.78 -18.46 6.56
CA LYS A 163 -13.91 -18.39 7.73
C LYS A 163 -12.54 -17.82 7.34
N LEU A 164 -12.14 -16.79 8.02
CA LEU A 164 -10.78 -16.27 7.94
C LEU A 164 -9.83 -17.21 8.70
N ALA A 165 -8.91 -17.85 7.99
CA ALA A 165 -7.93 -18.75 8.59
C ALA A 165 -6.66 -18.02 9.04
N LYS A 166 -6.26 -16.97 8.30
CA LYS A 166 -5.08 -16.15 8.60
C LYS A 166 -5.19 -14.82 7.86
N GLN A 167 -4.91 -13.74 8.58
CA GLN A 167 -4.70 -12.41 8.00
C GLN A 167 -3.47 -11.78 8.66
N THR A 168 -2.56 -11.26 7.88
CA THR A 168 -1.38 -10.53 8.35
C THR A 168 -0.95 -9.49 7.34
N TYR A 169 -0.51 -8.32 7.81
CA TYR A 169 -0.06 -7.20 6.99
C TYR A 169 1.44 -6.93 7.15
N ALA A 170 2.16 -7.81 7.86
CA ALA A 170 3.60 -7.71 8.05
C ALA A 170 4.34 -8.42 6.90
N TRP A 171 4.51 -7.71 5.76
CA TRP A 171 5.20 -8.23 4.57
C TRP A 171 6.72 -8.29 4.73
N GLY A 172 7.27 -7.71 5.80
CA GLY A 172 8.70 -7.48 5.96
C GLY A 172 9.19 -6.30 5.11
N THR A 173 10.51 -6.11 5.12
CA THR A 173 11.21 -5.10 4.31
C THR A 173 12.42 -5.76 3.63
N LYS A 174 12.56 -5.62 2.32
CA LYS A 174 13.71 -6.12 1.55
C LYS A 174 14.74 -5.03 1.35
#